data_f1cd46a647ea69ec33d4b72eeb8de785
#
_entry.id   f1cd46a647ea69ec33d4b72eeb8de785
#
_cell.length_a   1.000
_cell.length_b   1.000
_cell.length_c   1.000
_cell.angle_alpha   90.00
_cell.angle_beta   90.00
_cell.angle_gamma   90.00
#
_symmetry.space_group_name_H-M   'P 1'
#
loop_
_entity.id
_entity.type
_entity.pdbx_description
1 polymer ?
#
loop_
_entity_poly.entity_id
_entity_poly.type
_entity_poly.pdbx_seq_one_letter_code
_entity_poly.pdbx_strand_id
1 'polypeptide(L)'
;MSIPFFQPKILNKAWVLSGVLWRDDFTDEARQGAINAVKGKYFELWGAEFLKDVLPCGYSAELADSKVQKGWDLKILNAHKKATDFLQAKATSCTAYVYESLVRYPQFRVLTTHEVAKKMRPKKFNKTEFVWDSGMLNADLGEWIAEEFSKKY
;
A
#
# COMPACT_ATOMS: atom_id res chain seq x y z
N MET A 1 -6.37 -18.05 6.90
CA MET A 1 -6.85 -16.92 7.70
C MET A 1 -6.44 -15.60 7.06
N SER A 2 -7.38 -14.69 6.90
CA SER A 2 -7.05 -13.36 6.42
C SER A 2 -6.49 -12.51 7.56
N ILE A 3 -5.51 -11.66 7.25
CA ILE A 3 -4.97 -10.73 8.24
C ILE A 3 -5.97 -9.58 8.46
N PRO A 4 -6.08 -9.04 9.68
CA PRO A 4 -6.90 -7.85 9.92
C PRO A 4 -6.43 -6.65 9.12
N PHE A 5 -7.36 -5.81 8.67
CA PHE A 5 -7.03 -4.60 7.94
C PHE A 5 -6.36 -3.55 8.83
N PHE A 6 -6.78 -3.44 10.07
CA PHE A 6 -6.35 -2.36 10.96
C PHE A 6 -5.53 -2.93 12.11
N GLN A 7 -4.21 -2.79 12.01
CA GLN A 7 -3.26 -3.35 12.97
C GLN A 7 -2.43 -2.24 13.61
N PRO A 8 -2.65 -1.95 14.90
CA PRO A 8 -1.92 -0.88 15.59
C PRO A 8 -0.40 -1.02 15.55
N LYS A 9 0.13 -2.24 15.60
CA LYS A 9 1.58 -2.48 15.51
C LYS A 9 2.15 -2.02 14.16
N ILE A 10 1.43 -2.31 13.08
CA ILE A 10 1.84 -1.88 11.75
C ILE A 10 1.71 -0.36 11.64
N LEU A 11 0.66 0.22 12.20
CA LEU A 11 0.48 1.67 12.19
C LEU A 11 1.62 2.38 12.91
N ASN A 12 2.03 1.91 14.08
CA ASN A 12 3.15 2.50 14.82
C ASN A 12 4.43 2.45 14.00
N LYS A 13 4.70 1.34 13.35
CA LYS A 13 5.87 1.19 12.48
C LYS A 13 5.78 2.10 11.26
N ALA A 14 4.62 2.20 10.64
CA ALA A 14 4.38 3.09 9.50
C ALA A 14 4.61 4.55 9.88
N TRP A 15 4.17 4.93 11.07
CA TRP A 15 4.37 6.28 11.59
C TRP A 15 5.84 6.64 11.68
N VAL A 16 6.63 5.75 12.29
CA VAL A 16 8.08 5.96 12.42
C VAL A 16 8.75 6.02 11.04
N LEU A 17 8.43 5.07 10.17
CA LEU A 17 9.07 4.98 8.85
C LEU A 17 8.67 6.10 7.89
N SER A 18 7.48 6.68 8.07
CA SER A 18 7.04 7.81 7.24
C SER A 18 7.83 9.10 7.54
N GLY A 19 8.50 9.16 8.69
CA GLY A 19 9.25 10.34 9.10
C GLY A 19 8.39 11.51 9.53
N VAL A 20 7.08 11.31 9.69
CA VAL A 20 6.17 12.37 10.11
C VAL A 20 6.41 12.72 11.57
N LEU A 21 6.71 13.99 11.81
CA LEU A 21 6.80 14.57 13.16
C LEU A 21 5.52 15.38 13.38
N TRP A 22 4.73 14.94 14.37
CA TRP A 22 3.49 15.64 14.68
C TRP A 22 3.78 17.01 15.28
N ARG A 23 2.96 17.98 14.92
CA ARG A 23 2.98 19.33 15.48
C ARG A 23 1.54 19.78 15.72
N ASP A 24 1.30 20.38 16.89
CA ASP A 24 -0.02 20.87 17.25
C ASP A 24 -0.50 22.02 16.36
N ASP A 25 0.43 22.73 15.72
CA ASP A 25 0.14 23.87 14.88
C ASP A 25 -0.04 23.51 13.38
N PHE A 26 -0.21 22.22 13.07
CA PHE A 26 -0.48 21.80 11.70
C PHE A 26 -1.75 22.44 11.18
N THR A 27 -1.66 22.98 9.96
CA THR A 27 -2.84 23.35 9.19
C THR A 27 -3.61 22.08 8.79
N ASP A 28 -4.86 22.22 8.37
CA ASP A 28 -5.65 21.08 7.88
C ASP A 28 -4.95 20.38 6.70
N GLU A 29 -4.31 21.16 5.82
CA GLU A 29 -3.57 20.63 4.67
C GLU A 29 -2.33 19.85 5.11
N ALA A 30 -1.57 20.39 6.05
CA ALA A 30 -0.38 19.71 6.59
C ALA A 30 -0.77 18.44 7.33
N ARG A 31 -1.88 18.46 8.07
CA ARG A 31 -2.41 17.29 8.75
C ARG A 31 -2.81 16.21 7.75
N GLN A 32 -3.52 16.59 6.69
CA GLN A 32 -3.92 15.64 5.64
C GLN A 32 -2.70 15.06 4.94
N GLY A 33 -1.69 15.88 4.67
CA GLY A 33 -0.42 15.40 4.10
C GLY A 33 0.26 14.38 4.99
N ALA A 34 0.28 14.63 6.29
CA ALA A 34 0.85 13.70 7.27
C ALA A 34 0.07 12.38 7.30
N ILE A 35 -1.26 12.45 7.31
CA ILE A 35 -2.11 11.26 7.26
C ILE A 35 -1.84 10.46 5.98
N ASN A 36 -1.74 11.12 4.84
CA ASN A 36 -1.49 10.46 3.56
C ASN A 36 -0.12 9.77 3.53
N ALA A 37 0.91 10.39 4.11
CA ALA A 37 2.25 9.81 4.20
C ALA A 37 2.24 8.53 5.05
N VAL A 38 1.59 8.58 6.21
CA VAL A 38 1.46 7.41 7.08
C VAL A 38 0.59 6.34 6.41
N LYS A 39 -0.49 6.73 5.75
CA LYS A 39 -1.38 5.82 5.03
C LYS A 39 -0.62 5.03 3.95
N GLY A 40 0.19 5.71 3.16
CA GLY A 40 1.00 5.07 2.13
C GLY A 40 1.97 4.05 2.71
N LYS A 41 2.67 4.43 3.75
CA LYS A 41 3.62 3.54 4.41
C LYS A 41 2.92 2.37 5.11
N TYR A 42 1.78 2.62 5.74
CA TYR A 42 0.97 1.57 6.34
C TYR A 42 0.55 0.54 5.29
N PHE A 43 0.06 1.01 4.16
CA PHE A 43 -0.41 0.13 3.09
C PHE A 43 0.72 -0.76 2.55
N GLU A 44 1.93 -0.21 2.40
CA GLU A 44 3.10 -1.00 2.02
C GLU A 44 3.41 -2.10 3.04
N LEU A 45 3.48 -1.74 4.31
CA LEU A 45 3.80 -2.68 5.40
C LEU A 45 2.72 -3.75 5.56
N TRP A 46 1.46 -3.32 5.58
CA TRP A 46 0.32 -4.23 5.67
C TRP A 46 0.26 -5.12 4.42
N GLY A 47 0.54 -4.54 3.25
CA GLY A 47 0.54 -5.27 1.99
C GLY A 47 1.56 -6.40 1.96
N ALA A 48 2.73 -6.20 2.55
CA ALA A 48 3.74 -7.25 2.66
C ALA A 48 3.21 -8.45 3.48
N GLU A 49 2.53 -8.18 4.59
CA GLU A 49 1.91 -9.23 5.41
C GLU A 49 0.73 -9.89 4.70
N PHE A 50 -0.09 -9.10 4.02
CA PHE A 50 -1.21 -9.60 3.22
C PHE A 50 -0.73 -10.56 2.13
N LEU A 51 0.31 -10.19 1.40
CA LEU A 51 0.86 -11.02 0.34
C LEU A 51 1.41 -12.34 0.87
N LYS A 52 2.06 -12.31 2.02
CA LYS A 52 2.54 -13.53 2.68
C LYS A 52 1.40 -14.49 2.98
N ASP A 53 0.22 -13.95 3.34
CA ASP A 53 -0.96 -14.75 3.68
C ASP A 53 -1.65 -15.33 2.45
N VAL A 54 -1.64 -14.65 1.30
CA VAL A 54 -2.38 -15.05 0.10
C VAL A 54 -1.52 -15.73 -0.98
N LEU A 55 -0.21 -15.58 -0.92
CA LEU A 55 0.70 -16.23 -1.86
C LEU A 55 0.91 -17.70 -1.51
N PRO A 56 1.43 -18.51 -2.44
CA PRO A 56 1.73 -19.91 -2.15
C PRO A 56 2.66 -20.08 -0.95
N CYS A 57 2.56 -21.22 -0.29
CA CYS A 57 3.36 -21.53 0.88
C CYS A 57 4.86 -21.36 0.58
N GLY A 58 5.56 -20.73 1.50
CA GLY A 58 7.01 -20.45 1.35
C GLY A 58 7.34 -19.14 0.65
N TYR A 59 6.35 -18.51 0.01
CA TYR A 59 6.55 -17.19 -0.59
C TYR A 59 6.50 -16.12 0.48
N SER A 60 7.17 -15.02 0.21
CA SER A 60 7.18 -13.85 1.09
C SER A 60 7.22 -12.57 0.27
N ALA A 61 6.99 -11.45 0.94
CA ALA A 61 7.12 -10.13 0.33
C ALA A 61 7.99 -9.25 1.24
N GLU A 62 8.86 -8.47 0.62
CA GLU A 62 9.75 -7.56 1.30
C GLU A 62 9.58 -6.14 0.77
N LEU A 63 9.71 -5.16 1.66
CA LEU A 63 9.70 -3.76 1.27
C LEU A 63 10.97 -3.41 0.48
N ALA A 64 10.83 -2.41 -0.41
CA ALA A 64 11.98 -1.83 -1.09
C ALA A 64 12.99 -1.32 -0.06
N ASP A 65 14.24 -1.65 -0.26
CA ASP A 65 15.30 -1.48 0.74
C ASP A 65 15.81 -0.04 0.82
N SER A 66 15.37 0.85 0.06
CA SER A 66 15.73 2.24 0.23
C SER A 66 15.17 3.17 -0.84
N LYS A 67 15.40 4.44 -0.61
CA LYS A 67 15.17 5.57 -1.50
C LYS A 67 15.78 5.42 -2.91
N VAL A 68 16.54 4.36 -3.16
CA VAL A 68 17.22 4.12 -4.44
C VAL A 68 16.37 3.31 -5.42
N GLN A 69 15.35 2.60 -4.92
CA GLN A 69 14.50 1.78 -5.76
C GLN A 69 13.46 2.65 -6.46
N LYS A 70 13.50 2.64 -7.77
CA LYS A 70 12.54 3.39 -8.58
C LYS A 70 11.46 2.48 -9.12
N GLY A 71 10.22 2.84 -8.85
CA GLY A 71 9.08 2.25 -9.49
C GLY A 71 8.43 1.08 -8.78
N TRP A 72 9.05 0.50 -7.75
CA TRP A 72 8.43 -0.57 -6.98
C TRP A 72 8.61 -0.38 -5.47
N ASP A 73 7.65 -0.87 -4.72
CA ASP A 73 7.60 -0.76 -3.26
C ASP A 73 7.78 -2.11 -2.57
N LEU A 74 7.36 -3.17 -3.21
CA LEU A 74 7.39 -4.53 -2.67
C LEU A 74 8.02 -5.49 -3.66
N LYS A 75 8.78 -6.44 -3.12
CA LYS A 75 9.40 -7.51 -3.88
C LYS A 75 8.87 -8.84 -3.37
N ILE A 76 8.44 -9.71 -4.30
CA ILE A 76 7.98 -11.06 -3.94
C ILE A 76 9.13 -12.03 -4.10
N LEU A 77 9.34 -12.84 -3.08
CA LEU A 77 10.34 -13.91 -3.07
C LEU A 77 9.63 -15.26 -3.07
N ASN A 78 10.14 -16.19 -3.88
CA ASN A 78 9.63 -17.57 -3.87
C ASN A 78 10.22 -18.35 -2.68
N ALA A 79 9.90 -19.65 -2.59
CA ALA A 79 10.35 -20.51 -1.50
C ALA A 79 11.90 -20.65 -1.45
N HIS A 80 12.58 -20.37 -2.54
CA HIS A 80 14.05 -20.40 -2.63
C HIS A 80 14.69 -19.03 -2.41
N LYS A 81 13.90 -18.05 -1.93
CA LYS A 81 14.36 -16.68 -1.66
C LYS A 81 14.79 -15.91 -2.91
N LYS A 82 14.29 -16.32 -4.08
CA LYS A 82 14.53 -15.59 -5.33
C LYS A 82 13.37 -14.65 -5.63
N ALA A 83 13.70 -13.44 -6.07
CA ALA A 83 12.70 -12.45 -6.48
C ALA A 83 12.01 -12.91 -7.76
N THR A 84 10.67 -12.98 -7.72
CA THR A 84 9.87 -13.37 -8.88
C THR A 84 9.04 -12.23 -9.43
N ASP A 85 8.64 -11.28 -8.59
CA ASP A 85 7.80 -10.16 -8.97
C ASP A 85 8.12 -8.93 -8.15
N PHE A 86 7.80 -7.78 -8.73
CA PHE A 86 7.93 -6.48 -8.08
C PHE A 86 6.60 -5.74 -8.22
N LEU A 87 6.17 -5.10 -7.12
CA LEU A 87 4.89 -4.40 -7.08
C LEU A 87 5.03 -2.98 -6.58
N GLN A 88 4.14 -2.13 -7.08
CA GLN A 88 3.85 -0.86 -6.45
C GLN A 88 2.65 -1.05 -5.52
N ALA A 89 2.64 -0.34 -4.41
CA ALA A 89 1.51 -0.32 -3.49
C ALA A 89 0.88 1.07 -3.52
N LYS A 90 -0.39 1.16 -3.89
CA LYS A 90 -1.10 2.42 -4.09
C LYS A 90 -2.39 2.45 -3.27
N ALA A 91 -2.35 3.14 -2.13
CA ALA A 91 -3.51 3.38 -1.28
C ALA A 91 -4.24 4.64 -1.77
N THR A 92 -5.09 4.47 -2.76
CA THR A 92 -5.78 5.59 -3.42
C THR A 92 -7.20 5.20 -3.78
N SER A 93 -8.05 6.19 -4.04
CA SER A 93 -9.38 5.99 -4.64
C SER A 93 -9.39 6.39 -6.11
N CYS A 94 -8.26 6.83 -6.65
CA CYS A 94 -8.14 7.37 -8.00
C CYS A 94 -7.62 6.31 -8.98
N THR A 95 -8.48 5.84 -9.87
CA THR A 95 -8.10 4.85 -10.89
C THR A 95 -7.05 5.38 -11.86
N ALA A 96 -7.11 6.67 -12.19
CA ALA A 96 -6.14 7.30 -13.08
C ALA A 96 -4.73 7.22 -12.52
N TYR A 97 -4.59 7.34 -11.21
CA TYR A 97 -3.29 7.26 -10.54
C TYR A 97 -2.66 5.87 -10.69
N VAL A 98 -3.47 4.82 -10.53
CA VAL A 98 -3.01 3.44 -10.74
C VAL A 98 -2.71 3.19 -12.22
N TYR A 99 -3.56 3.69 -13.09
CA TYR A 99 -3.35 3.56 -14.53
C TYR A 99 -2.02 4.19 -14.98
N GLU A 100 -1.73 5.39 -14.49
CA GLU A 100 -0.46 6.06 -14.78
C GLU A 100 0.74 5.24 -14.33
N SER A 101 0.65 4.59 -13.16
CA SER A 101 1.70 3.73 -12.65
C SER A 101 1.95 2.54 -13.58
N LEU A 102 0.88 1.93 -14.10
CA LEU A 102 0.99 0.81 -15.03
C LEU A 102 1.60 1.22 -16.37
N VAL A 103 1.28 2.43 -16.82
CA VAL A 103 1.85 2.97 -18.07
C VAL A 103 3.33 3.32 -17.89
N ARG A 104 3.65 3.97 -16.78
CA ARG A 104 5.01 4.42 -16.50
C ARG A 104 5.96 3.25 -16.20
N TYR A 105 5.47 2.23 -15.52
CA TYR A 105 6.26 1.06 -15.12
C TYR A 105 5.51 -0.22 -15.53
N PRO A 106 5.45 -0.53 -16.83
CA PRO A 106 4.61 -1.64 -17.33
C PRO A 106 5.09 -3.01 -16.87
N GLN A 107 6.30 -3.13 -16.35
CA GLN A 107 6.86 -4.37 -15.85
C GLN A 107 6.42 -4.69 -14.41
N PHE A 108 5.86 -3.72 -13.68
CA PHE A 108 5.49 -3.89 -12.27
C PHE A 108 3.97 -4.04 -12.12
N ARG A 109 3.57 -4.94 -11.24
CA ARG A 109 2.18 -5.08 -10.81
C ARG A 109 1.86 -4.01 -9.78
N VAL A 110 0.58 -3.74 -9.57
CA VAL A 110 0.12 -2.76 -8.58
C VAL A 110 -0.82 -3.46 -7.61
N LEU A 111 -0.48 -3.41 -6.32
CA LEU A 111 -1.38 -3.76 -5.24
C LEU A 111 -2.13 -2.49 -4.85
N THR A 112 -3.45 -2.51 -4.88
CA THR A 112 -4.23 -1.31 -4.62
C THR A 112 -5.49 -1.61 -3.81
N THR A 113 -6.27 -0.57 -3.56
CA THR A 113 -7.49 -0.64 -2.79
C THR A 113 -8.59 -1.38 -3.53
N HIS A 114 -9.56 -1.90 -2.78
CA HIS A 114 -10.67 -2.65 -3.35
C HIS A 114 -11.49 -1.81 -4.32
N GLU A 115 -11.79 -0.56 -4.00
CA GLU A 115 -12.58 0.32 -4.85
C GLU A 115 -11.92 0.56 -6.21
N VAL A 116 -10.61 0.72 -6.25
CA VAL A 116 -9.88 0.92 -7.51
C VAL A 116 -9.79 -0.37 -8.30
N ALA A 117 -9.43 -1.46 -7.66
CA ALA A 117 -9.32 -2.76 -8.32
C ALA A 117 -10.66 -3.16 -8.95
N LYS A 118 -11.75 -2.97 -8.22
CA LYS A 118 -13.10 -3.27 -8.69
C LYS A 118 -13.47 -2.45 -9.94
N LYS A 119 -13.11 -1.16 -9.96
CA LYS A 119 -13.40 -0.29 -11.11
C LYS A 119 -12.55 -0.64 -12.33
N MET A 120 -11.34 -1.13 -12.15
CA MET A 120 -10.44 -1.44 -13.25
C MET A 120 -10.71 -2.80 -13.90
N ARG A 121 -11.26 -3.76 -13.15
CA ARG A 121 -11.56 -5.10 -13.65
C ARG A 121 -12.51 -5.14 -14.85
N PRO A 122 -13.63 -4.38 -14.89
CA PRO A 122 -14.58 -4.46 -16.01
C PRO A 122 -14.06 -3.83 -17.29
N LYS A 123 -13.05 -3.00 -17.20
CA LYS A 123 -12.43 -2.43 -18.40
C LYS A 123 -11.56 -3.51 -19.01
N LYS A 124 -11.78 -3.80 -20.30
CA LYS A 124 -10.96 -4.74 -21.06
C LYS A 124 -9.53 -4.20 -21.16
N PHE A 125 -8.88 -4.21 -20.05
CA PHE A 125 -7.52 -3.77 -19.92
C PHE A 125 -6.65 -5.02 -20.01
N ASN A 126 -5.78 -5.10 -20.99
CA ASN A 126 -4.93 -6.27 -21.23
C ASN A 126 -4.02 -6.62 -20.05
N LYS A 127 -4.07 -5.84 -18.98
CA LYS A 127 -3.24 -6.01 -17.80
C LYS A 127 -4.02 -6.00 -16.50
N THR A 128 -5.29 -6.48 -16.52
CA THR A 128 -6.07 -6.61 -15.29
C THR A 128 -5.40 -7.53 -14.29
N GLU A 129 -4.64 -8.51 -14.75
CA GLU A 129 -3.81 -9.39 -13.93
C GLU A 129 -2.68 -8.64 -13.20
N PHE A 130 -2.34 -7.43 -13.67
CA PHE A 130 -1.32 -6.59 -13.06
C PHE A 130 -1.88 -5.70 -11.94
N VAL A 131 -3.19 -5.69 -11.76
CA VAL A 131 -3.85 -4.94 -10.68
C VAL A 131 -4.36 -5.95 -9.65
N TRP A 132 -3.76 -5.95 -8.48
CA TRP A 132 -4.10 -6.86 -7.39
C TRP A 132 -4.95 -6.14 -6.36
N ASP A 133 -6.05 -6.77 -6.00
CA ASP A 133 -7.01 -6.25 -5.05
C ASP A 133 -6.59 -6.64 -3.62
N SER A 134 -6.33 -5.65 -2.79
CA SER A 134 -6.01 -5.86 -1.38
C SER A 134 -7.23 -6.20 -0.54
N GLY A 135 -8.42 -5.93 -1.04
CA GLY A 135 -9.65 -6.01 -0.27
C GLY A 135 -9.88 -4.82 0.66
N MET A 136 -8.90 -3.97 0.86
CA MET A 136 -8.98 -2.82 1.76
C MET A 136 -9.56 -1.60 1.03
N LEU A 137 -10.48 -0.90 1.69
CA LEU A 137 -11.04 0.35 1.17
C LEU A 137 -10.17 1.53 1.59
N ASN A 138 -9.85 2.39 0.65
CA ASN A 138 -9.04 3.59 0.91
C ASN A 138 -9.72 4.53 1.92
N ALA A 139 -11.03 4.70 1.80
CA ALA A 139 -11.79 5.54 2.71
C ALA A 139 -11.70 5.04 4.15
N ASP A 140 -11.85 3.73 4.37
CA ASP A 140 -11.78 3.11 5.69
C ASP A 140 -10.39 3.26 6.30
N LEU A 141 -9.36 3.05 5.51
CA LEU A 141 -7.98 3.19 5.96
C LEU A 141 -7.68 4.63 6.37
N GLY A 142 -8.05 5.59 5.54
CA GLY A 142 -7.83 7.01 5.83
C GLY A 142 -8.58 7.45 7.08
N GLU A 143 -9.82 7.02 7.24
CA GLU A 143 -10.65 7.34 8.40
C GLU A 143 -10.03 6.78 9.69
N TRP A 144 -9.64 5.52 9.67
CA TRP A 144 -9.01 4.90 10.83
C TRP A 144 -7.71 5.59 11.24
N ILE A 145 -6.86 5.92 10.27
CA ILE A 145 -5.60 6.63 10.57
C ILE A 145 -5.88 8.01 11.16
N ALA A 146 -6.86 8.74 10.60
CA ALA A 146 -7.25 10.05 11.11
C ALA A 146 -7.75 9.97 12.55
N GLU A 147 -8.54 8.94 12.89
CA GLU A 147 -8.99 8.70 14.27
C GLU A 147 -7.82 8.41 15.21
N GLU A 148 -6.86 7.60 14.79
CA GLU A 148 -5.69 7.29 15.60
C GLU A 148 -4.80 8.51 15.81
N PHE A 149 -4.70 9.39 14.81
CA PHE A 149 -4.05 10.69 14.95
C PHE A 149 -4.73 11.52 16.05
N SER A 150 -6.05 11.59 16.04
CA SER A 150 -6.82 12.37 17.01
C SER A 150 -6.65 11.87 18.44
N LYS A 151 -6.45 10.57 18.64
CA LYS A 151 -6.24 9.99 19.96
C LYS A 151 -4.88 10.33 20.55
N LYS A 152 -3.86 10.50 19.71
CA LYS A 152 -2.49 10.79 20.14
C LYS A 152 -2.29 12.27 20.45
N TYR A 153 -3.05 13.11 19.83
CA TYR A 153 -2.90 14.56 19.85
C TYR A 153 -4.25 15.26 19.94
#